data_ad1ca0bd4ef7263acedd9a3f09073931
#
_entry.id   ad1ca0bd4ef7263acedd9a3f09073931
#
_cell.length_a   1.000
_cell.length_b   1.000
_cell.length_c   1.000
_cell.angle_alpha   90.00
_cell.angle_beta   90.00
_cell.angle_gamma   90.00
#
_symmetry.space_group_name_H-M   'P 1'
#
loop_
_entity.id
_entity.type
_entity.pdbx_description
1 polymer ?
#
loop_
_entity_poly.entity_id
_entity_poly.type
_entity_poly.pdbx_seq_one_letter_code
_entity_poly.pdbx_strand_id
1 'polypeptide(L)'
;MIKPAPYYNDPQLKILLSTKPHKVFIGGRGVGKTTIIAEEIIKYFVAMPRGKISLNGLTYFHIRTKSLPPIIDHLERRGLFRGQHYFIGHKAPKKFGWEEPFQPPLDYTNCMHFVNGFVVEFNSFDRPEMARSGSYDGMIFDECTKLKKSAIDADVLPANRGNKDRFGHLYFHHGTLFLGSMPLTPTGEWVFEYENLATKYPHRYFYLEASAIENIHILGEMYFRDLKRALPKVVYDLEVLNKRRKQNESGFYPLLSPEKHTYTDSFNYEFYDSIDSDIKSDVSVDCRGDADCLPNEPLYVSFDFGTTQNCMVVSQWHKHVNEFPVIKNFYVENETLTVLVNRFLDYYKHKPEKTIYLYGGSDGTRRNDAASRSSYFDDVREQMVREGWVVYLRAELHEASHMDKYQFWHKFLSGDYPNLPAFRINMNNAMETFVSMDNAPVLPQEFRKDKSSERKKDQPRWKATDLSDAVDNLYYWVLDRMVGDHMPSNDMMFLPGR
;
A
#
# COMPACT_ATOMS: atom_id res chain seq x y z
N MET A 1 2.43 29.40 -19.91
CA MET A 1 2.18 30.07 -18.62
C MET A 1 3.35 29.73 -17.71
N ILE A 2 4.02 30.73 -17.10
CA ILE A 2 5.10 30.49 -16.11
C ILE A 2 4.41 29.99 -14.85
N LYS A 3 4.76 28.77 -14.38
CA LYS A 3 4.25 28.24 -13.11
C LYS A 3 4.84 29.07 -11.94
N PRO A 4 4.09 29.28 -10.84
CA PRO A 4 4.62 30.01 -9.69
C PRO A 4 5.85 29.32 -9.10
N ALA A 5 6.76 30.10 -8.51
CA ALA A 5 7.94 29.56 -7.84
C ALA A 5 7.55 28.55 -6.76
N PRO A 6 8.33 27.48 -6.57
CA PRO A 6 8.04 26.49 -5.53
C PRO A 6 8.14 27.11 -4.14
N TYR A 7 7.23 26.69 -3.27
CA TYR A 7 7.25 26.98 -1.83
C TYR A 7 7.69 25.72 -1.08
N TYR A 8 8.48 25.89 -0.04
CA TYR A 8 8.96 24.79 0.80
C TYR A 8 8.51 24.98 2.23
N ASN A 9 8.07 23.91 2.86
CA ASN A 9 7.81 23.88 4.29
C ASN A 9 9.12 23.65 5.10
N ASP A 10 9.07 23.86 6.41
CA ASP A 10 10.25 23.73 7.27
C ASP A 10 10.92 22.34 7.21
N PRO A 11 10.21 21.21 7.27
CA PRO A 11 10.81 19.90 7.07
C PRO A 11 11.53 19.73 5.73
N GLN A 12 10.94 20.22 4.63
CA GLN A 12 11.59 20.19 3.32
C GLN A 12 12.88 21.01 3.33
N LEU A 13 12.85 22.21 3.89
CA LEU A 13 14.08 23.05 4.01
C LEU A 13 15.15 22.36 4.83
N LYS A 14 14.80 21.74 5.97
CA LYS A 14 15.76 21.03 6.83
C LYS A 14 16.47 19.91 6.08
N ILE A 15 15.74 19.08 5.32
CA ILE A 15 16.33 17.96 4.57
C ILE A 15 17.13 18.42 3.36
N LEU A 16 16.66 19.45 2.65
CA LEU A 16 17.34 19.99 1.46
C LEU A 16 18.63 20.73 1.80
N LEU A 17 18.63 21.49 2.89
CA LEU A 17 19.80 22.26 3.36
C LEU A 17 20.80 21.39 4.12
N SER A 18 20.45 20.16 4.47
CA SER A 18 21.36 19.25 5.15
C SER A 18 22.56 18.89 4.27
N THR A 19 23.76 19.10 4.82
CA THR A 19 25.04 18.77 4.18
C THR A 19 25.49 17.33 4.44
N LYS A 20 24.61 16.46 4.96
CA LYS A 20 24.93 15.06 5.23
C LYS A 20 24.72 14.22 3.98
N PRO A 21 25.64 13.27 3.65
CA PRO A 21 25.51 12.43 2.46
C PRO A 21 24.35 11.45 2.56
N HIS A 22 24.04 10.93 3.74
CA HIS A 22 22.98 9.96 3.94
C HIS A 22 21.81 10.60 4.69
N LYS A 23 20.66 10.65 4.03
CA LYS A 23 19.48 11.35 4.55
C LYS A 23 18.27 10.40 4.58
N VAL A 24 17.52 10.44 5.67
CA VAL A 24 16.25 9.74 5.83
C VAL A 24 15.17 10.74 6.21
N PHE A 25 14.07 10.72 5.50
CA PHE A 25 12.92 11.55 5.78
C PHE A 25 11.65 10.69 5.80
N ILE A 26 11.12 10.49 6.99
CA ILE A 26 9.86 9.79 7.21
C ILE A 26 8.77 10.84 7.43
N GLY A 27 7.88 10.95 6.46
CA GLY A 27 6.91 12.05 6.44
C GLY A 27 5.50 11.61 6.11
N GLY A 28 4.52 12.25 6.77
CA GLY A 28 3.10 12.00 6.53
C GLY A 28 2.71 12.23 5.07
N ARG A 29 1.61 11.62 4.65
CA ARG A 29 1.05 11.76 3.30
C ARG A 29 0.64 13.20 3.03
N GLY A 30 1.26 13.82 2.02
CA GLY A 30 1.04 15.23 1.68
C GLY A 30 2.10 16.18 2.23
N VAL A 31 3.11 15.72 3.00
CA VAL A 31 4.22 16.58 3.49
C VAL A 31 5.15 17.07 2.38
N GLY A 32 5.02 16.56 1.15
CA GLY A 32 5.80 16.99 -0.01
C GLY A 32 7.11 16.21 -0.22
N LYS A 33 7.13 14.90 0.08
CA LYS A 33 8.28 14.01 -0.18
C LYS A 33 8.76 14.07 -1.62
N THR A 34 7.85 14.08 -2.58
CA THR A 34 8.19 14.08 -4.02
C THR A 34 8.86 15.37 -4.47
N THR A 35 8.54 16.50 -3.84
CA THR A 35 9.25 17.78 -4.05
C THR A 35 10.73 17.65 -3.66
N ILE A 36 11.03 16.94 -2.56
CA ILE A 36 12.40 16.69 -2.11
C ILE A 36 13.14 15.83 -3.15
N ILE A 37 12.48 14.81 -3.75
CA ILE A 37 13.08 14.00 -4.82
C ILE A 37 13.50 14.90 -5.99
N ALA A 38 12.59 15.75 -6.45
CA ALA A 38 12.84 16.63 -7.60
C ALA A 38 14.00 17.60 -7.33
N GLU A 39 14.06 18.21 -6.16
CA GLU A 39 15.18 19.11 -5.78
C GLU A 39 16.51 18.34 -5.64
N GLU A 40 16.49 17.13 -5.13
CA GLU A 40 17.70 16.31 -5.06
C GLU A 40 18.18 15.94 -6.46
N ILE A 41 17.26 15.61 -7.41
CA ILE A 41 17.60 15.40 -8.82
C ILE A 41 18.22 16.66 -9.42
N ILE A 42 17.66 17.86 -9.18
CA ILE A 42 18.19 19.13 -9.66
C ILE A 42 19.61 19.36 -9.12
N LYS A 43 19.82 19.09 -7.84
CA LYS A 43 21.14 19.24 -7.20
C LYS A 43 22.18 18.36 -7.88
N TYR A 44 21.88 17.09 -8.15
CA TYR A 44 22.77 16.19 -8.87
C TYR A 44 22.96 16.62 -10.33
N PHE A 45 21.88 17.00 -11.02
CA PHE A 45 21.93 17.48 -12.39
C PHE A 45 22.89 18.68 -12.56
N VAL A 46 22.81 19.65 -11.64
CA VAL A 46 23.66 20.86 -11.70
C VAL A 46 25.12 20.54 -11.35
N ALA A 47 25.35 19.72 -10.33
CA ALA A 47 26.68 19.51 -9.78
C ALA A 47 27.47 18.37 -10.46
N MET A 48 26.78 17.44 -11.13
CA MET A 48 27.40 16.24 -11.72
C MET A 48 27.01 16.09 -13.19
N PRO A 49 27.44 16.99 -14.09
CA PRO A 49 27.21 16.79 -15.53
C PRO A 49 27.77 15.43 -15.97
N ARG A 50 27.01 14.69 -16.77
CA ARG A 50 27.32 13.31 -17.21
C ARG A 50 27.42 12.28 -16.07
N GLY A 51 26.98 12.62 -14.85
CA GLY A 51 26.80 11.69 -13.75
C GLY A 51 25.53 10.84 -13.93
N LYS A 52 25.40 9.80 -13.11
CA LYS A 52 24.23 8.93 -13.12
C LYS A 52 23.80 8.59 -11.70
N ILE A 53 22.54 8.85 -11.37
CA ILE A 53 21.94 8.43 -10.09
C ILE A 53 20.82 7.43 -10.32
N SER A 54 20.42 6.71 -9.26
CA SER A 54 19.23 5.87 -9.30
C SER A 54 18.07 6.48 -8.53
N LEU A 55 16.86 6.32 -9.10
CA LEU A 55 15.58 6.49 -8.40
C LEU A 55 14.97 5.10 -8.20
N ASN A 56 14.91 4.68 -6.96
CA ASN A 56 14.51 3.33 -6.57
C ASN A 56 13.10 3.38 -5.98
N GLY A 57 12.21 2.53 -6.47
CA GLY A 57 10.81 2.46 -6.00
C GLY A 57 10.27 1.04 -6.04
N LEU A 58 9.01 0.87 -5.63
CA LEU A 58 8.37 -0.43 -5.52
C LEU A 58 8.36 -1.19 -6.85
N THR A 59 7.87 -0.52 -7.90
CA THR A 59 7.80 -1.06 -9.26
C THR A 59 8.06 0.05 -10.28
N TYR A 60 8.45 -0.30 -11.51
CA TYR A 60 8.54 0.67 -12.61
C TYR A 60 7.20 1.39 -12.83
N PHE A 61 6.09 0.64 -12.75
CA PHE A 61 4.75 1.21 -12.86
C PHE A 61 4.49 2.25 -11.76
N HIS A 62 4.82 1.94 -10.51
CA HIS A 62 4.68 2.89 -9.39
C HIS A 62 5.52 4.15 -9.61
N ILE A 63 6.77 4.00 -10.01
CA ILE A 63 7.65 5.14 -10.31
C ILE A 63 7.03 6.01 -11.42
N ARG A 64 6.60 5.41 -12.51
CA ARG A 64 6.05 6.12 -13.69
C ARG A 64 4.73 6.80 -13.40
N THR A 65 3.83 6.16 -12.65
CA THR A 65 2.45 6.66 -12.44
C THR A 65 2.27 7.49 -11.18
N LYS A 66 3.12 7.29 -10.17
CA LYS A 66 2.97 7.97 -8.87
C LYS A 66 4.10 8.94 -8.57
N SER A 67 5.36 8.55 -8.79
CA SER A 67 6.50 9.41 -8.45
C SER A 67 6.81 10.42 -9.54
N LEU A 68 6.85 10.02 -10.81
CA LEU A 68 7.25 10.89 -11.92
C LEU A 68 6.31 12.08 -12.18
N PRO A 69 4.97 11.96 -12.20
CA PRO A 69 4.12 13.11 -12.54
C PRO A 69 4.36 14.33 -11.64
N PRO A 70 4.39 14.22 -10.29
CA PRO A 70 4.70 15.37 -9.45
C PRO A 70 6.16 15.81 -9.53
N ILE A 71 7.12 14.90 -9.82
CA ILE A 71 8.52 15.28 -10.10
C ILE A 71 8.58 16.17 -11.33
N ILE A 72 7.92 15.78 -12.42
CA ILE A 72 7.84 16.53 -13.68
C ILE A 72 7.24 17.92 -13.43
N ASP A 73 6.09 18.00 -12.73
CA ASP A 73 5.48 19.29 -12.39
C ASP A 73 6.44 20.21 -11.65
N HIS A 74 7.18 19.65 -10.68
CA HIS A 74 8.16 20.43 -9.91
C HIS A 74 9.36 20.86 -10.78
N LEU A 75 9.91 19.99 -11.62
CA LEU A 75 10.99 20.33 -12.55
C LEU A 75 10.57 21.49 -13.47
N GLU A 76 9.33 21.47 -13.99
CA GLU A 76 8.80 22.56 -14.81
C GLU A 76 8.67 23.88 -14.04
N ARG A 77 8.28 23.85 -12.75
CA ARG A 77 8.31 25.03 -11.87
C ARG A 77 9.70 25.59 -11.66
N ARG A 78 10.72 24.74 -11.75
CA ARG A 78 12.14 25.11 -11.67
C ARG A 78 12.73 25.48 -13.04
N GLY A 79 11.91 25.54 -14.10
CA GLY A 79 12.32 25.93 -15.46
C GLY A 79 12.95 24.81 -16.28
N LEU A 80 12.84 23.55 -15.83
CA LEU A 80 13.32 22.38 -16.56
C LEU A 80 12.15 21.71 -17.26
N PHE A 81 12.07 21.80 -18.58
CA PHE A 81 10.95 21.33 -19.39
C PHE A 81 11.29 20.05 -20.13
N ARG A 82 10.35 19.09 -20.13
CA ARG A 82 10.44 17.85 -20.91
C ARG A 82 10.53 18.19 -22.41
N GLY A 83 11.40 17.48 -23.13
CA GLY A 83 11.65 17.72 -24.56
C GLY A 83 12.60 18.87 -24.88
N GLN A 84 12.98 19.70 -23.89
CA GLN A 84 13.96 20.78 -24.01
C GLN A 84 15.19 20.55 -23.12
N HIS A 85 14.98 20.19 -21.86
CA HIS A 85 16.03 20.03 -20.88
C HIS A 85 16.26 18.56 -20.47
N TYR A 86 15.23 17.70 -20.67
CA TYR A 86 15.35 16.27 -20.44
C TYR A 86 14.34 15.48 -21.28
N PHE A 87 14.63 14.18 -21.48
CA PHE A 87 13.74 13.19 -22.08
C PHE A 87 13.52 12.05 -21.08
N ILE A 88 12.36 11.40 -21.15
CA ILE A 88 12.01 10.23 -20.30
C ILE A 88 11.67 9.07 -21.22
N GLY A 89 12.18 7.87 -20.87
CA GLY A 89 11.88 6.64 -21.60
C GLY A 89 12.69 6.42 -22.86
N HIS A 90 13.52 7.38 -23.24
CA HIS A 90 14.42 7.26 -24.38
C HIS A 90 15.59 8.25 -24.29
N LYS A 91 16.66 7.95 -25.00
CA LYS A 91 17.79 8.85 -25.17
C LYS A 91 17.36 10.11 -25.95
N ALA A 92 17.99 11.24 -25.67
CA ALA A 92 17.77 12.44 -26.46
C ALA A 92 18.00 12.18 -27.96
N PRO A 93 17.12 12.69 -28.85
CA PRO A 93 17.32 12.56 -30.28
C PRO A 93 18.69 13.12 -30.73
N LYS A 94 19.36 12.44 -31.67
CA LYS A 94 20.72 12.80 -32.14
C LYS A 94 20.87 14.26 -32.58
N LYS A 95 19.82 14.87 -33.07
CA LYS A 95 19.78 16.27 -33.52
C LYS A 95 20.12 17.28 -32.41
N PHE A 96 19.96 16.91 -31.12
CA PHE A 96 20.27 17.78 -29.99
C PHE A 96 21.74 17.75 -29.58
N GLY A 97 22.52 16.73 -30.01
CA GLY A 97 23.96 16.64 -29.73
C GLY A 97 24.30 16.50 -28.25
N TRP A 98 23.36 16.02 -27.41
CA TRP A 98 23.61 15.87 -25.97
C TRP A 98 24.65 14.80 -25.69
N GLU A 99 25.48 15.08 -24.69
CA GLU A 99 26.46 14.12 -24.21
C GLU A 99 25.78 12.92 -23.53
N GLU A 100 26.55 11.84 -23.43
CA GLU A 100 26.14 10.67 -22.65
C GLU A 100 26.77 10.73 -21.26
N PRO A 101 26.17 10.04 -20.26
CA PRO A 101 26.82 9.89 -18.97
C PRO A 101 28.16 9.14 -19.13
N PHE A 102 29.06 9.31 -18.18
CA PHE A 102 30.34 8.60 -18.21
C PHE A 102 30.20 7.07 -18.19
N GLN A 103 29.09 6.62 -17.59
CA GLN A 103 28.69 5.21 -17.53
C GLN A 103 27.27 5.08 -18.05
N PRO A 104 27.06 5.02 -19.39
CA PRO A 104 25.75 5.00 -19.99
C PRO A 104 24.95 3.75 -19.57
N PRO A 105 23.64 3.87 -19.37
CA PRO A 105 22.77 2.71 -19.22
C PRO A 105 22.74 1.90 -20.51
N LEU A 106 22.50 0.61 -20.40
CA LEU A 106 22.32 -0.27 -21.57
C LEU A 106 21.08 0.11 -22.39
N ASP A 107 20.03 0.53 -21.69
CA ASP A 107 18.77 0.96 -22.27
C ASP A 107 18.27 2.22 -21.52
N TYR A 108 17.66 3.14 -22.26
CA TYR A 108 17.10 4.37 -21.73
C TYR A 108 15.60 4.30 -21.44
N THR A 109 14.97 3.14 -21.61
CA THR A 109 13.51 2.95 -21.38
C THR A 109 13.11 3.32 -19.95
N ASN A 110 13.96 3.05 -18.98
CA ASN A 110 13.75 3.38 -17.58
C ASN A 110 14.66 4.52 -17.10
N CYS A 111 14.80 5.58 -17.91
CA CYS A 111 15.70 6.68 -17.60
C CYS A 111 15.07 8.05 -17.84
N MET A 112 15.57 9.06 -17.11
CA MET A 112 15.52 10.46 -17.52
C MET A 112 16.91 10.86 -18.01
N HIS A 113 17.03 11.34 -19.25
CA HIS A 113 18.27 11.82 -19.84
C HIS A 113 18.25 13.35 -19.95
N PHE A 114 19.17 14.02 -19.32
CA PHE A 114 19.24 15.49 -19.22
C PHE A 114 20.24 16.09 -20.22
N VAL A 115 20.06 17.39 -20.51
CA VAL A 115 20.78 18.16 -21.52
C VAL A 115 22.30 18.15 -21.32
N ASN A 116 22.79 18.05 -20.10
CA ASN A 116 24.23 18.00 -19.77
C ASN A 116 24.76 16.55 -19.67
N GLY A 117 24.04 15.57 -20.21
CA GLY A 117 24.42 14.16 -20.16
C GLY A 117 24.17 13.46 -18.82
N PHE A 118 23.61 14.16 -17.83
CA PHE A 118 23.20 13.55 -16.56
C PHE A 118 22.02 12.58 -16.78
N VAL A 119 22.00 11.47 -16.05
CA VAL A 119 20.94 10.46 -16.13
C VAL A 119 20.39 10.10 -14.75
N VAL A 120 19.08 10.01 -14.66
CA VAL A 120 18.38 9.33 -13.56
C VAL A 120 17.86 8.00 -14.08
N GLU A 121 18.37 6.89 -13.58
CA GLU A 121 17.96 5.54 -13.91
C GLU A 121 16.95 5.02 -12.88
N PHE A 122 15.82 4.46 -13.33
CA PHE A 122 14.80 3.93 -12.43
C PHE A 122 15.09 2.48 -12.14
N ASN A 123 15.04 2.11 -10.86
CA ASN A 123 15.20 0.73 -10.41
C ASN A 123 13.94 0.28 -9.68
N SER A 124 13.48 -0.89 -10.00
CA SER A 124 12.30 -1.51 -9.42
C SER A 124 12.70 -2.60 -8.42
N PHE A 125 12.05 -2.60 -7.25
CA PHE A 125 12.32 -3.56 -6.18
C PHE A 125 11.61 -4.91 -6.34
N ASP A 126 10.86 -5.11 -7.42
CA ASP A 126 10.44 -6.44 -7.87
C ASP A 126 11.59 -7.23 -8.49
N ARG A 127 12.63 -6.53 -8.99
CA ARG A 127 13.85 -7.12 -9.58
C ARG A 127 15.09 -6.38 -9.08
N PRO A 128 15.34 -6.36 -7.76
CA PRO A 128 16.42 -5.54 -7.18
C PRO A 128 17.82 -5.97 -7.67
N GLU A 129 17.98 -7.23 -8.09
CA GLU A 129 19.21 -7.77 -8.66
C GLU A 129 19.64 -7.05 -9.96
N MET A 130 18.70 -6.45 -10.69
CA MET A 130 19.03 -5.68 -11.90
C MET A 130 19.87 -4.44 -11.57
N ALA A 131 19.72 -3.87 -10.38
CA ALA A 131 20.52 -2.74 -9.94
C ALA A 131 21.99 -3.09 -9.68
N ARG A 132 22.35 -4.37 -9.43
CA ARG A 132 23.72 -4.82 -9.14
C ARG A 132 24.71 -4.49 -10.27
N SER A 133 24.24 -4.54 -11.51
CA SER A 133 25.06 -4.25 -12.70
C SER A 133 25.31 -2.75 -12.90
N GLY A 134 24.54 -1.93 -12.19
CA GLY A 134 24.66 -0.48 -12.26
C GLY A 134 25.89 0.08 -11.56
N SER A 135 26.18 1.34 -11.85
CA SER A 135 27.18 2.13 -11.15
C SER A 135 26.63 3.55 -11.05
N TYR A 136 26.37 3.99 -9.83
CA TYR A 136 25.66 5.24 -9.55
C TYR A 136 26.52 6.21 -8.70
N ASP A 137 26.27 7.49 -8.88
CA ASP A 137 26.90 8.61 -8.16
C ASP A 137 26.08 9.06 -6.95
N GLY A 138 24.89 8.50 -6.78
CA GLY A 138 23.97 8.74 -5.68
C GLY A 138 22.68 7.93 -5.86
N MET A 139 21.91 7.79 -4.81
CA MET A 139 20.69 6.97 -4.80
C MET A 139 19.57 7.66 -4.07
N ILE A 140 18.37 7.63 -4.65
CA ILE A 140 17.12 8.10 -4.06
C ILE A 140 16.18 6.91 -3.95
N PHE A 141 15.55 6.73 -2.79
CA PHE A 141 14.57 5.67 -2.53
C PHE A 141 13.23 6.30 -2.18
N ASP A 142 12.23 6.04 -3.00
CA ASP A 142 10.86 6.47 -2.76
C ASP A 142 10.05 5.34 -2.10
N GLU A 143 9.16 5.68 -1.16
CA GLU A 143 8.40 4.73 -0.34
C GLU A 143 9.28 3.67 0.34
N CYS A 144 10.44 4.08 0.86
CA CYS A 144 11.51 3.22 1.36
C CYS A 144 11.06 2.24 2.46
N THR A 145 10.06 2.61 3.27
CA THR A 145 9.51 1.76 4.35
C THR A 145 8.78 0.53 3.85
N LYS A 146 8.45 0.49 2.55
CA LYS A 146 7.85 -0.67 1.89
C LYS A 146 8.89 -1.57 1.20
N LEU A 147 10.16 -1.16 1.17
CA LEU A 147 11.24 -1.90 0.53
C LEU A 147 11.94 -2.83 1.52
N LYS A 148 12.32 -4.03 1.05
CA LYS A 148 13.05 -4.99 1.88
C LYS A 148 14.49 -4.51 2.13
N LYS A 149 14.87 -4.31 3.40
CA LYS A 149 16.24 -3.89 3.79
C LYS A 149 17.33 -4.78 3.22
N SER A 150 17.10 -6.11 3.23
CA SER A 150 18.05 -7.08 2.69
C SER A 150 18.34 -6.88 1.20
N ALA A 151 17.35 -6.53 0.40
CA ALA A 151 17.52 -6.23 -1.02
C ALA A 151 18.24 -4.88 -1.23
N ILE A 152 17.93 -3.88 -0.40
CA ILE A 152 18.66 -2.60 -0.40
C ILE A 152 20.16 -2.84 -0.18
N ASP A 153 20.50 -3.59 0.87
CA ASP A 153 21.90 -3.80 1.30
C ASP A 153 22.66 -4.72 0.35
N ALA A 154 22.04 -5.78 -0.14
CA ALA A 154 22.71 -6.80 -0.95
C ALA A 154 22.78 -6.45 -2.45
N ASP A 155 21.75 -5.79 -2.99
CA ASP A 155 21.60 -5.61 -4.42
C ASP A 155 21.82 -4.18 -4.88
N VAL A 156 21.30 -3.18 -4.14
CA VAL A 156 21.25 -1.80 -4.61
C VAL A 156 22.41 -0.97 -4.10
N LEU A 157 22.66 -0.93 -2.78
CA LEU A 157 23.72 -0.11 -2.21
C LEU A 157 25.13 -0.41 -2.75
N PRO A 158 25.52 -1.66 -3.06
CA PRO A 158 26.83 -1.93 -3.64
C PRO A 158 27.06 -1.30 -5.04
N ALA A 159 25.99 -0.94 -5.74
CA ALA A 159 26.06 -0.24 -7.02
C ALA A 159 26.33 1.30 -6.86
N ASN A 160 26.32 1.85 -5.64
CA ASN A 160 26.64 3.25 -5.35
C ASN A 160 28.16 3.49 -5.31
N ARG A 161 28.81 3.39 -6.47
CA ARG A 161 30.28 3.37 -6.63
C ARG A 161 30.79 4.10 -7.88
N GLY A 162 29.93 4.92 -8.52
CA GLY A 162 30.26 5.63 -9.76
C GLY A 162 31.32 6.72 -9.58
N ASN A 163 31.96 7.12 -10.62
CA ASN A 163 32.78 8.29 -10.90
C ASN A 163 33.47 8.99 -9.70
N LYS A 164 34.03 8.21 -8.76
CA LYS A 164 34.67 8.75 -7.56
C LYS A 164 35.85 9.69 -7.88
N ASP A 165 36.59 9.41 -8.95
CA ASP A 165 37.67 10.23 -9.46
C ASP A 165 37.23 11.63 -9.89
N ARG A 166 35.99 11.78 -10.33
CA ARG A 166 35.40 13.02 -10.84
C ARG A 166 34.61 13.80 -9.79
N PHE A 167 33.78 13.12 -9.02
CA PHE A 167 32.81 13.74 -8.12
C PHE A 167 33.08 13.50 -6.63
N GLY A 168 34.14 12.76 -6.28
CA GLY A 168 34.48 12.44 -4.90
C GLY A 168 34.78 13.65 -3.98
N HIS A 169 34.94 14.83 -4.53
CA HIS A 169 35.10 16.10 -3.79
C HIS A 169 33.75 16.66 -3.31
N LEU A 170 32.63 16.20 -3.86
CA LEU A 170 31.29 16.64 -3.47
C LEU A 170 30.82 15.85 -2.23
N TYR A 171 30.40 16.54 -1.19
CA TYR A 171 29.98 15.90 0.08
C TYR A 171 28.81 14.92 -0.07
N PHE A 172 27.98 15.10 -1.09
CA PHE A 172 26.80 14.26 -1.37
C PHE A 172 27.06 13.18 -2.43
N HIS A 173 28.26 13.10 -3.00
CA HIS A 173 28.63 12.00 -3.90
C HIS A 173 28.57 10.66 -3.15
N HIS A 174 27.99 9.64 -3.77
CA HIS A 174 27.61 8.36 -3.14
C HIS A 174 26.63 8.52 -1.97
N GLY A 175 25.93 9.67 -1.89
CA GLY A 175 24.87 9.88 -0.92
C GLY A 175 23.65 9.00 -1.16
N THR A 176 22.85 8.83 -0.11
CA THR A 176 21.56 8.14 -0.17
C THR A 176 20.47 9.03 0.42
N LEU A 177 19.33 9.09 -0.25
CA LEU A 177 18.13 9.75 0.25
C LEU A 177 17.01 8.73 0.34
N PHE A 178 16.58 8.39 1.55
CA PHE A 178 15.45 7.52 1.82
C PHE A 178 14.23 8.36 2.18
N LEU A 179 13.14 8.17 1.45
CA LEU A 179 11.87 8.85 1.65
C LEU A 179 10.77 7.81 1.85
N GLY A 180 9.98 7.96 2.89
CA GLY A 180 8.89 7.06 3.20
C GLY A 180 7.84 7.68 4.09
N SER A 181 6.75 6.96 4.31
CA SER A 181 5.79 7.23 5.36
C SER A 181 6.12 6.40 6.59
N MET A 182 5.48 6.67 7.72
CA MET A 182 5.65 5.87 8.94
C MET A 182 5.40 4.39 8.63
N PRO A 183 6.33 3.49 8.97
CA PRO A 183 6.12 2.06 8.72
C PRO A 183 4.93 1.53 9.50
N LEU A 184 4.08 0.79 8.81
CA LEU A 184 2.93 0.11 9.41
C LEU A 184 3.32 -1.29 9.89
N THR A 185 4.34 -1.89 9.28
CA THR A 185 4.82 -3.24 9.56
C THR A 185 6.28 -3.20 10.01
N PRO A 186 6.73 -4.18 10.81
CA PRO A 186 8.13 -4.30 11.23
C PRO A 186 9.11 -4.36 10.06
N THR A 187 8.67 -4.87 8.90
CA THR A 187 9.50 -4.93 7.68
C THR A 187 10.06 -3.56 7.28
N GLY A 188 9.34 -2.48 7.60
CA GLY A 188 9.77 -1.11 7.31
C GLY A 188 10.50 -0.41 8.46
N GLU A 189 10.54 -1.01 9.65
CA GLU A 189 11.10 -0.37 10.86
C GLU A 189 12.63 -0.20 10.82
N TRP A 190 13.30 -0.84 9.87
CA TRP A 190 14.73 -0.67 9.65
C TRP A 190 15.13 0.81 9.45
N VAL A 191 14.20 1.67 9.05
CA VAL A 191 14.46 3.10 8.89
C VAL A 191 14.82 3.76 10.21
N PHE A 192 14.36 3.24 11.36
CA PHE A 192 14.69 3.75 12.69
C PHE A 192 16.15 3.47 13.10
N GLU A 193 16.84 2.52 12.45
CA GLU A 193 18.28 2.33 12.61
C GLU A 193 19.05 3.62 12.23
N TYR A 194 18.54 4.35 11.23
CA TYR A 194 19.16 5.60 10.78
C TYR A 194 19.00 6.74 11.79
N GLU A 195 17.99 6.72 12.64
CA GLU A 195 17.89 7.65 13.78
C GLU A 195 19.06 7.45 14.75
N ASN A 196 19.38 6.19 15.06
CA ASN A 196 20.52 5.83 15.89
C ASN A 196 21.85 6.19 15.20
N LEU A 197 21.96 5.96 13.89
CA LEU A 197 23.13 6.34 13.09
C LEU A 197 23.32 7.86 13.04
N ALA A 198 22.22 8.62 12.91
CA ALA A 198 22.28 10.09 12.92
C ALA A 198 22.73 10.65 14.27
N THR A 199 22.34 9.98 15.37
CA THR A 199 22.84 10.33 16.72
C THR A 199 24.31 9.96 16.88
N LYS A 200 24.73 8.77 16.44
CA LYS A 200 26.11 8.27 16.61
C LYS A 200 27.10 8.91 15.64
N TYR A 201 26.68 9.20 14.40
CA TYR A 201 27.52 9.75 13.34
C TYR A 201 26.85 10.98 12.68
N PRO A 202 26.64 12.09 13.42
CA PRO A 202 25.87 13.24 12.97
C PRO A 202 26.50 13.99 11.80
N HIS A 203 27.77 13.76 11.47
CA HIS A 203 28.46 14.31 10.30
C HIS A 203 28.14 13.55 9.00
N ARG A 204 27.59 12.31 9.09
CA ARG A 204 27.30 11.46 7.94
C ARG A 204 25.82 11.23 7.70
N TYR A 205 25.02 11.16 8.76
CA TYR A 205 23.62 10.79 8.69
C TYR A 205 22.72 11.93 9.15
N PHE A 206 21.60 12.07 8.47
CA PHE A 206 20.52 12.98 8.84
C PHE A 206 19.20 12.20 8.85
N TYR A 207 18.49 12.25 9.96
CA TYR A 207 17.20 11.62 10.12
C TYR A 207 16.16 12.67 10.52
N LEU A 208 15.00 12.67 9.88
CA LEU A 208 13.91 13.59 10.17
C LEU A 208 12.56 12.91 10.01
N GLU A 209 11.70 13.09 11.01
CA GLU A 209 10.27 12.76 10.94
C GLU A 209 9.46 14.04 10.87
N ALA A 210 8.38 14.04 10.06
CA ALA A 210 7.50 15.19 9.94
C ALA A 210 6.05 14.78 9.69
N SER A 211 5.12 15.49 10.32
CA SER A 211 3.69 15.39 10.05
C SER A 211 3.34 16.06 8.72
N ALA A 212 2.29 15.59 8.04
CA ALA A 212 1.73 16.32 6.89
C ALA A 212 1.17 17.69 7.26
N ILE A 213 0.83 17.93 8.54
CA ILE A 213 0.35 19.23 9.04
C ILE A 213 1.37 20.36 8.79
N GLU A 214 2.67 20.03 8.76
CA GLU A 214 3.72 21.00 8.41
C GLU A 214 3.52 21.61 7.01
N ASN A 215 2.72 20.98 6.16
CA ASN A 215 2.38 21.46 4.82
C ASN A 215 1.00 22.11 4.74
N ILE A 216 0.43 22.53 5.86
CA ILE A 216 -0.93 23.10 5.94
C ILE A 216 -1.10 24.36 5.08
N HIS A 217 -0.04 25.14 4.89
CA HIS A 217 -0.05 26.34 4.06
C HIS A 217 -0.26 26.06 2.57
N ILE A 218 0.08 24.86 2.11
CA ILE A 218 -0.13 24.43 0.72
C ILE A 218 -1.45 23.67 0.57
N LEU A 219 -1.73 22.73 1.51
CA LEU A 219 -2.88 21.83 1.40
C LEU A 219 -4.18 22.45 1.94
N GLY A 220 -4.07 23.42 2.85
CA GLY A 220 -5.20 24.09 3.49
C GLY A 220 -5.82 23.26 4.64
N GLU A 221 -6.46 23.95 5.58
CA GLU A 221 -7.10 23.32 6.74
C GLU A 221 -8.23 22.35 6.36
N MET A 222 -8.99 22.67 5.31
CA MET A 222 -10.11 21.83 4.88
C MET A 222 -9.65 20.43 4.46
N TYR A 223 -8.52 20.33 3.75
CA TYR A 223 -7.93 19.05 3.40
C TYR A 223 -7.70 18.14 4.62
N PHE A 224 -7.13 18.66 5.69
CA PHE A 224 -6.89 17.89 6.91
C PHE A 224 -8.17 17.57 7.68
N ARG A 225 -9.15 18.45 7.67
CA ARG A 225 -10.49 18.19 8.26
C ARG A 225 -11.20 17.05 7.52
N ASP A 226 -11.14 17.07 6.19
CA ASP A 226 -11.79 16.06 5.36
C ASP A 226 -11.08 14.70 5.50
N LEU A 227 -9.74 14.69 5.52
CA LEU A 227 -8.99 13.45 5.81
C LEU A 227 -9.27 12.91 7.22
N LYS A 228 -9.37 13.79 8.23
CA LYS A 228 -9.68 13.38 9.60
C LYS A 228 -11.09 12.79 9.72
N ARG A 229 -12.03 13.24 8.88
CA ARG A 229 -13.39 12.67 8.80
C ARG A 229 -13.40 11.37 7.99
N ALA A 230 -12.61 11.33 6.93
CA ALA A 230 -12.60 10.21 5.98
C ALA A 230 -11.77 9.01 6.45
N LEU A 231 -10.70 9.23 7.20
CA LEU A 231 -9.78 8.17 7.63
C LEU A 231 -10.07 7.71 9.06
N PRO A 232 -9.89 6.41 9.36
CA PRO A 232 -9.82 5.93 10.73
C PRO A 232 -8.73 6.69 11.49
N LYS A 233 -8.94 6.92 12.79
CA LYS A 233 -7.98 7.68 13.62
C LYS A 233 -6.56 7.15 13.52
N VAL A 234 -6.41 5.81 13.52
CA VAL A 234 -5.09 5.17 13.45
C VAL A 234 -4.42 5.40 12.11
N VAL A 235 -5.17 5.30 11.00
CA VAL A 235 -4.66 5.61 9.67
C VAL A 235 -4.31 7.10 9.58
N TYR A 236 -5.16 7.97 10.13
CA TYR A 236 -4.87 9.41 10.20
C TYR A 236 -3.62 9.70 11.05
N ASP A 237 -3.53 9.09 12.23
CA ASP A 237 -2.36 9.24 13.12
C ASP A 237 -1.07 8.73 12.47
N LEU A 238 -1.13 7.61 11.76
CA LEU A 238 0.02 7.02 11.08
C LEU A 238 0.37 7.76 9.78
N GLU A 239 -0.58 7.84 8.83
CA GLU A 239 -0.29 8.33 7.47
C GLU A 239 -0.24 9.85 7.38
N VAL A 240 -1.02 10.59 8.21
CA VAL A 240 -1.08 12.05 8.15
C VAL A 240 -0.21 12.67 9.24
N LEU A 241 -0.40 12.28 10.50
CA LEU A 241 0.37 12.82 11.61
C LEU A 241 1.75 12.20 11.76
N ASN A 242 2.03 11.13 11.02
CA ASN A 242 3.32 10.43 11.03
C ASN A 242 3.71 9.93 12.44
N LYS A 243 2.73 9.51 13.25
CA LYS A 243 2.97 8.99 14.58
C LYS A 243 3.43 7.54 14.52
N ARG A 244 4.43 7.19 15.32
CA ARG A 244 4.87 5.80 15.49
C ARG A 244 3.77 4.96 16.10
N ARG A 245 3.59 3.74 15.60
CA ARG A 245 2.60 2.81 16.09
C ARG A 245 3.00 2.28 17.48
N LYS A 246 2.00 2.13 18.35
CA LYS A 246 2.10 1.32 19.57
C LYS A 246 1.30 0.04 19.35
N GLN A 247 1.92 -1.10 19.55
CA GLN A 247 1.23 -2.40 19.45
C GLN A 247 0.12 -2.48 20.51
N ASN A 248 -1.07 -2.93 20.10
CA ASN A 248 -2.21 -3.06 21.00
C ASN A 248 -2.33 -4.51 21.51
N GLU A 249 -1.64 -4.81 22.60
CA GLU A 249 -1.64 -6.14 23.23
C GLU A 249 -2.97 -6.49 23.93
N SER A 250 -3.86 -5.52 24.11
CA SER A 250 -5.14 -5.67 24.83
C SER A 250 -6.38 -5.64 23.93
N GLY A 251 -6.23 -5.83 22.61
CA GLY A 251 -7.32 -5.84 21.65
C GLY A 251 -8.08 -7.16 21.58
N PHE A 252 -9.10 -7.20 20.72
CA PHE A 252 -9.87 -8.42 20.43
C PHE A 252 -9.03 -9.51 19.74
N TYR A 253 -7.97 -9.11 19.02
CA TYR A 253 -7.02 -10.00 18.33
C TYR A 253 -5.60 -9.83 18.91
N PRO A 254 -5.34 -10.20 20.17
CA PRO A 254 -4.09 -9.87 20.87
C PRO A 254 -2.85 -10.53 20.25
N LEU A 255 -3.04 -11.64 19.51
CA LEU A 255 -1.97 -12.39 18.84
C LEU A 255 -1.80 -12.02 17.37
N LEU A 256 -2.55 -11.05 16.85
CA LEU A 256 -2.39 -10.57 15.49
C LEU A 256 -1.03 -9.87 15.35
N SER A 257 -0.16 -10.43 14.55
CA SER A 257 1.20 -9.94 14.31
C SER A 257 1.38 -9.54 12.85
N PRO A 258 1.84 -8.33 12.56
CA PRO A 258 2.16 -7.93 11.19
C PRO A 258 3.17 -8.86 10.51
N GLU A 259 4.16 -9.35 11.27
CA GLU A 259 5.23 -10.21 10.74
C GLU A 259 4.71 -11.55 10.22
N LYS A 260 3.77 -12.15 10.99
CA LYS A 260 3.22 -13.47 10.68
C LYS A 260 2.00 -13.40 9.77
N HIS A 261 1.17 -12.38 9.95
CA HIS A 261 -0.18 -12.34 9.40
C HIS A 261 -0.35 -11.28 8.29
N THR A 262 0.74 -10.70 7.78
CA THR A 262 0.66 -9.77 6.64
C THR A 262 1.68 -10.07 5.55
N TYR A 263 1.45 -9.51 4.35
CA TYR A 263 2.40 -9.52 3.23
C TYR A 263 2.18 -8.31 2.33
N THR A 264 3.21 -7.96 1.54
CA THR A 264 3.21 -6.82 0.62
C THR A 264 3.60 -7.19 -0.80
N ASP A 265 4.07 -8.42 -1.03
CA ASP A 265 4.59 -8.90 -2.31
C ASP A 265 3.43 -9.52 -3.12
N SER A 266 2.56 -8.66 -3.66
CA SER A 266 1.31 -9.06 -4.31
C SER A 266 1.11 -8.46 -5.70
N PHE A 267 2.18 -7.94 -6.33
CA PHE A 267 2.06 -7.30 -7.64
C PHE A 267 2.29 -8.27 -8.79
N ASN A 268 1.40 -8.25 -9.78
CA ASN A 268 1.59 -8.95 -11.06
C ASN A 268 2.43 -8.08 -12.00
N TYR A 269 3.72 -8.26 -11.96
CA TYR A 269 4.66 -7.45 -12.74
C TYR A 269 4.54 -7.67 -14.25
N GLU A 270 4.23 -8.90 -14.70
CA GLU A 270 4.00 -9.18 -16.12
C GLU A 270 2.84 -8.35 -16.67
N PHE A 271 1.77 -8.22 -15.89
CA PHE A 271 0.66 -7.35 -16.27
C PHE A 271 1.08 -5.88 -16.33
N TYR A 272 1.81 -5.38 -15.32
CA TYR A 272 2.26 -3.99 -15.31
C TYR A 272 3.27 -3.67 -16.40
N ASP A 273 4.16 -4.60 -16.75
CA ASP A 273 5.11 -4.45 -17.84
C ASP A 273 4.42 -4.49 -19.23
N SER A 274 3.26 -5.15 -19.34
CA SER A 274 2.47 -5.22 -20.58
C SER A 274 1.69 -3.93 -20.88
N ILE A 275 1.49 -3.06 -19.89
CA ILE A 275 0.81 -1.78 -20.07
C ILE A 275 1.80 -0.82 -20.72
N ASP A 276 1.50 -0.44 -21.98
CA ASP A 276 2.34 0.42 -22.82
C ASP A 276 2.77 1.71 -22.09
N SER A 277 4.04 2.07 -22.26
CA SER A 277 4.76 3.09 -21.48
C SER A 277 4.32 4.55 -21.74
N ASP A 278 3.35 4.77 -22.59
CA ASP A 278 2.74 6.09 -22.71
C ASP A 278 1.99 6.40 -21.40
N ILE A 279 2.52 7.38 -20.68
CA ILE A 279 1.99 7.91 -19.42
C ILE A 279 0.54 8.36 -19.64
N LYS A 280 -0.39 7.43 -19.71
CA LYS A 280 -1.83 7.69 -19.62
C LYS A 280 -2.22 7.54 -18.16
N SER A 281 -2.62 8.64 -17.58
CA SER A 281 -3.08 8.77 -16.20
C SER A 281 -4.33 7.93 -15.86
N ASP A 282 -4.89 7.18 -16.80
CA ASP A 282 -6.21 6.54 -16.68
C ASP A 282 -6.20 5.01 -16.70
N VAL A 283 -5.07 4.35 -16.44
CA VAL A 283 -5.10 2.90 -16.24
C VAL A 283 -5.74 2.58 -14.90
N SER A 284 -6.99 2.18 -14.91
CA SER A 284 -7.69 1.71 -13.72
C SER A 284 -6.98 0.45 -13.19
N VAL A 285 -6.52 0.50 -11.95
CA VAL A 285 -5.97 -0.67 -11.26
C VAL A 285 -7.11 -1.66 -11.03
N ASP A 286 -6.98 -2.88 -11.54
CA ASP A 286 -7.93 -3.97 -11.35
C ASP A 286 -7.23 -5.27 -10.93
N CYS A 287 -7.99 -6.35 -10.74
CA CYS A 287 -7.49 -7.61 -10.20
C CYS A 287 -6.37 -8.27 -11.02
N ARG A 288 -6.13 -7.86 -12.26
CA ARG A 288 -5.02 -8.35 -13.11
C ARG A 288 -3.66 -7.87 -12.60
N GLY A 289 -3.65 -6.74 -11.89
CA GLY A 289 -2.45 -6.20 -11.25
C GLY A 289 -2.06 -6.93 -9.97
N ASP A 290 -2.88 -7.86 -9.48
CA ASP A 290 -2.66 -8.58 -8.23
C ASP A 290 -2.17 -10.00 -8.49
N ALA A 291 -0.95 -10.32 -8.08
CA ALA A 291 -0.38 -11.67 -8.20
C ALA A 291 -1.06 -12.69 -7.26
N ASP A 292 -1.66 -12.21 -6.18
CA ASP A 292 -2.38 -13.01 -5.20
C ASP A 292 -3.87 -13.21 -5.53
N CYS A 293 -4.36 -12.62 -6.63
CA CYS A 293 -5.68 -12.91 -7.17
C CYS A 293 -5.59 -14.05 -8.20
N LEU A 294 -5.71 -15.31 -7.73
CA LEU A 294 -5.61 -16.50 -8.58
C LEU A 294 -6.78 -16.51 -9.59
N PRO A 295 -6.51 -16.55 -10.90
CA PRO A 295 -7.54 -16.33 -11.91
C PRO A 295 -8.63 -17.44 -11.92
N ASN A 296 -8.26 -18.69 -11.63
CA ASN A 296 -9.11 -19.87 -11.73
C ASN A 296 -9.71 -20.37 -10.40
N GLU A 297 -9.47 -19.65 -9.30
CA GLU A 297 -10.02 -20.01 -8.00
C GLU A 297 -11.20 -19.09 -7.64
N PRO A 298 -12.23 -19.59 -6.94
CA PRO A 298 -13.39 -18.80 -6.54
C PRO A 298 -13.00 -17.73 -5.49
N LEU A 299 -13.87 -16.73 -5.31
CA LEU A 299 -13.73 -15.72 -4.27
C LEU A 299 -14.66 -16.05 -3.09
N TYR A 300 -14.15 -15.78 -1.90
CA TYR A 300 -14.88 -15.81 -0.64
C TYR A 300 -15.11 -14.37 -0.20
N VAL A 301 -16.36 -13.94 -0.18
CA VAL A 301 -16.73 -12.55 0.04
C VAL A 301 -17.59 -12.45 1.27
N SER A 302 -17.24 -11.59 2.21
CA SER A 302 -18.04 -11.35 3.40
C SER A 302 -18.36 -9.88 3.58
N PHE A 303 -19.62 -9.61 3.93
CA PHE A 303 -20.11 -8.27 4.20
C PHE A 303 -20.34 -8.04 5.69
N ASP A 304 -20.15 -6.78 6.10
CA ASP A 304 -20.82 -6.23 7.26
C ASP A 304 -21.74 -5.10 6.80
N PHE A 305 -23.04 -5.28 7.08
CA PHE A 305 -24.11 -4.39 6.60
C PHE A 305 -24.44 -3.35 7.67
N GLY A 306 -24.17 -2.10 7.38
CA GLY A 306 -24.49 -0.98 8.27
C GLY A 306 -25.41 0.05 7.63
N THR A 307 -26.09 0.86 8.42
CA THR A 307 -26.99 1.91 7.93
C THR A 307 -26.23 3.09 7.31
N THR A 308 -25.02 3.34 7.74
CA THR A 308 -24.19 4.48 7.30
C THR A 308 -22.87 4.06 6.68
N GLN A 309 -22.46 2.84 6.92
CA GLN A 309 -21.26 2.27 6.36
C GLN A 309 -21.54 0.82 5.98
N ASN A 310 -21.15 0.46 4.78
CA ASN A 310 -21.15 -0.91 4.31
C ASN A 310 -19.73 -1.29 3.96
N CYS A 311 -19.29 -2.47 4.36
CA CYS A 311 -17.96 -2.95 4.03
C CYS A 311 -17.97 -4.40 3.57
N MET A 312 -16.90 -4.77 2.86
CA MET A 312 -16.69 -6.07 2.26
C MET A 312 -15.24 -6.46 2.35
N VAL A 313 -14.97 -7.68 2.75
CA VAL A 313 -13.66 -8.33 2.62
C VAL A 313 -13.73 -9.43 1.59
N VAL A 314 -12.64 -9.57 0.84
CA VAL A 314 -12.48 -10.60 -0.19
C VAL A 314 -11.28 -11.45 0.17
N SER A 315 -11.49 -12.75 0.24
CA SER A 315 -10.45 -13.75 0.49
C SER A 315 -10.44 -14.78 -0.62
N GLN A 316 -9.32 -15.47 -0.77
CA GLN A 316 -9.17 -16.55 -1.73
C GLN A 316 -8.34 -17.68 -1.13
N TRP A 317 -8.68 -18.94 -1.42
CA TRP A 317 -7.92 -20.06 -0.91
C TRP A 317 -6.74 -20.40 -1.82
N HIS A 318 -5.53 -20.20 -1.33
CA HIS A 318 -4.27 -20.54 -2.01
C HIS A 318 -3.84 -21.96 -1.60
N LYS A 319 -4.47 -22.96 -2.17
CA LYS A 319 -4.30 -24.38 -1.81
C LYS A 319 -2.85 -24.86 -1.92
N HIS A 320 -2.09 -24.32 -2.87
CA HIS A 320 -0.71 -24.72 -3.14
C HIS A 320 0.28 -24.35 -2.02
N VAL A 321 -0.03 -23.32 -1.24
CA VAL A 321 0.77 -22.87 -0.07
C VAL A 321 0.02 -23.04 1.24
N ASN A 322 -1.21 -23.58 1.21
CA ASN A 322 -2.10 -23.71 2.35
C ASN A 322 -2.34 -22.39 3.08
N GLU A 323 -2.66 -21.33 2.33
CA GLU A 323 -2.99 -20.01 2.86
C GLU A 323 -4.43 -19.61 2.48
N PHE A 324 -5.09 -18.87 3.36
CA PHE A 324 -6.39 -18.27 3.09
C PHE A 324 -6.32 -16.77 3.41
N PRO A 325 -5.69 -15.97 2.53
CA PRO A 325 -5.47 -14.55 2.75
C PRO A 325 -6.72 -13.71 2.51
N VAL A 326 -6.82 -12.58 3.22
CA VAL A 326 -7.61 -11.43 2.79
C VAL A 326 -6.83 -10.71 1.70
N ILE A 327 -7.29 -10.80 0.46
CA ILE A 327 -6.61 -10.23 -0.72
C ILE A 327 -7.06 -8.80 -1.03
N LYS A 328 -8.29 -8.42 -0.63
CA LYS A 328 -8.85 -7.09 -0.88
C LYS A 328 -9.94 -6.73 0.11
N ASN A 329 -10.10 -5.44 0.39
CA ASN A 329 -11.29 -4.93 1.05
C ASN A 329 -11.89 -3.75 0.28
N PHE A 330 -13.18 -3.55 0.46
CA PHE A 330 -13.92 -2.41 -0.04
C PHE A 330 -14.81 -1.86 1.08
N TYR A 331 -15.05 -0.57 1.07
CA TYR A 331 -16.03 0.05 1.94
C TYR A 331 -16.61 1.31 1.30
N VAL A 332 -17.83 1.63 1.70
CA VAL A 332 -18.52 2.87 1.35
C VAL A 332 -19.11 3.49 2.61
N GLU A 333 -19.14 4.80 2.65
CA GLU A 333 -19.66 5.56 3.78
C GLU A 333 -20.68 6.57 3.27
N ASN A 334 -21.87 6.57 3.88
CA ASN A 334 -23.01 7.39 3.44
C ASN A 334 -23.41 7.17 1.96
N GLU A 335 -23.05 6.02 1.41
CA GLU A 335 -23.41 5.57 0.06
C GLU A 335 -24.17 4.25 0.14
N THR A 336 -24.87 3.91 -0.94
CA THR A 336 -25.70 2.71 -1.00
C THR A 336 -24.85 1.43 -1.12
N LEU A 337 -25.43 0.30 -0.71
CA LEU A 337 -24.83 -1.03 -0.90
C LEU A 337 -24.52 -1.30 -2.39
N THR A 338 -25.37 -0.82 -3.30
CA THR A 338 -25.17 -0.90 -4.75
C THR A 338 -23.83 -0.31 -5.18
N VAL A 339 -23.40 0.83 -4.62
CA VAL A 339 -22.11 1.45 -4.94
C VAL A 339 -20.96 0.56 -4.49
N LEU A 340 -21.06 -0.06 -3.30
CA LEU A 340 -20.04 -0.98 -2.82
C LEU A 340 -19.89 -2.19 -3.75
N VAL A 341 -21.00 -2.79 -4.15
CA VAL A 341 -21.02 -3.93 -5.07
C VAL A 341 -20.47 -3.55 -6.44
N ASN A 342 -20.80 -2.36 -6.97
CA ASN A 342 -20.26 -1.88 -8.23
C ASN A 342 -18.72 -1.72 -8.18
N ARG A 343 -18.15 -1.20 -7.07
CA ARG A 343 -16.69 -1.13 -6.90
C ARG A 343 -16.02 -2.51 -6.97
N PHE A 344 -16.65 -3.51 -6.38
CA PHE A 344 -16.20 -4.90 -6.48
C PHE A 344 -16.30 -5.43 -7.93
N LEU A 345 -17.43 -5.24 -8.58
CA LEU A 345 -17.67 -5.71 -9.94
C LEU A 345 -16.70 -5.07 -10.95
N ASP A 346 -16.45 -3.77 -10.83
CA ASP A 346 -15.49 -3.05 -11.66
C ASP A 346 -14.07 -3.56 -11.46
N TYR A 347 -13.68 -3.83 -10.21
CA TYR A 347 -12.35 -4.33 -9.89
C TYR A 347 -12.10 -5.74 -10.40
N TYR A 348 -13.07 -6.65 -10.24
CA TYR A 348 -12.97 -8.05 -10.64
C TYR A 348 -13.57 -8.37 -12.02
N LYS A 349 -13.90 -7.35 -12.84
CA LYS A 349 -14.55 -7.56 -14.17
C LYS A 349 -13.76 -8.49 -15.08
N HIS A 350 -12.44 -8.48 -14.98
CA HIS A 350 -11.52 -9.28 -15.80
C HIS A 350 -11.15 -10.65 -15.20
N LYS A 351 -11.70 -10.99 -14.04
CA LYS A 351 -11.48 -12.31 -13.44
C LYS A 351 -12.18 -13.40 -14.27
N PRO A 352 -11.45 -14.47 -14.72
CA PRO A 352 -12.07 -15.54 -15.51
C PRO A 352 -13.05 -16.37 -14.74
N GLU A 353 -12.66 -16.85 -13.53
CA GLU A 353 -13.53 -17.61 -12.63
C GLU A 353 -14.42 -16.65 -11.84
N LYS A 354 -15.72 -16.69 -12.12
CA LYS A 354 -16.72 -15.78 -11.55
C LYS A 354 -17.62 -16.49 -10.53
N THR A 355 -17.06 -17.34 -9.68
CA THR A 355 -17.77 -17.97 -8.57
C THR A 355 -17.47 -17.25 -7.26
N ILE A 356 -18.54 -16.97 -6.49
CA ILE A 356 -18.48 -16.32 -5.18
C ILE A 356 -19.16 -17.21 -4.14
N TYR A 357 -18.49 -17.42 -3.02
CA TYR A 357 -19.08 -17.89 -1.77
C TYR A 357 -19.35 -16.67 -0.89
N LEU A 358 -20.63 -16.36 -0.69
CA LEU A 358 -21.09 -15.14 -0.02
C LEU A 358 -21.39 -15.39 1.45
N TYR A 359 -20.72 -14.62 2.32
CA TYR A 359 -20.85 -14.62 3.77
C TYR A 359 -21.27 -13.24 4.28
N GLY A 360 -21.58 -13.15 5.56
CA GLY A 360 -21.92 -11.91 6.25
C GLY A 360 -22.64 -12.18 7.56
N GLY A 361 -22.89 -11.13 8.32
CA GLY A 361 -23.67 -11.21 9.56
C GLY A 361 -25.15 -11.46 9.35
N SER A 362 -25.86 -11.78 10.43
CA SER A 362 -27.34 -11.98 10.43
C SER A 362 -28.11 -10.75 9.94
N ASP A 363 -27.49 -9.57 10.01
CA ASP A 363 -28.02 -8.32 9.47
C ASP A 363 -28.29 -8.37 7.96
N GLY A 364 -27.55 -9.20 7.22
CA GLY A 364 -27.75 -9.41 5.79
C GLY A 364 -29.13 -9.99 5.43
N THR A 365 -29.82 -10.60 6.39
CA THR A 365 -31.18 -11.11 6.22
C THR A 365 -32.26 -10.02 6.43
N ARG A 366 -31.89 -8.85 6.94
CA ARG A 366 -32.80 -7.72 7.12
C ARG A 366 -33.19 -7.13 5.77
N ARG A 367 -34.40 -6.56 5.73
CA ARG A 367 -34.87 -5.85 4.54
C ARG A 367 -34.17 -4.51 4.41
N ASN A 368 -33.78 -4.19 3.20
CA ASN A 368 -33.07 -2.93 2.88
C ASN A 368 -33.98 -1.69 3.09
N ASP A 369 -35.28 -1.86 2.84
CA ASP A 369 -36.31 -0.84 3.02
C ASP A 369 -37.61 -1.49 3.55
N ALA A 370 -38.40 -0.74 4.31
CA ALA A 370 -39.71 -1.20 4.79
C ALA A 370 -40.65 -1.56 3.66
N ALA A 371 -40.47 -0.99 2.47
CA ALA A 371 -41.23 -1.28 1.26
C ALA A 371 -40.62 -2.42 0.42
N SER A 372 -39.35 -2.79 0.63
CA SER A 372 -38.69 -3.86 -0.10
C SER A 372 -39.08 -5.23 0.43
N ARG A 373 -39.26 -6.20 -0.49
CA ARG A 373 -39.44 -7.62 -0.14
C ARG A 373 -38.13 -8.39 -0.08
N SER A 374 -37.01 -7.79 -0.57
CA SER A 374 -35.68 -8.39 -0.65
C SER A 374 -34.83 -8.09 0.60
N SER A 375 -33.95 -9.01 0.97
CA SER A 375 -32.93 -8.82 1.97
C SER A 375 -31.68 -8.18 1.35
N TYR A 376 -30.74 -7.71 2.20
CA TYR A 376 -29.46 -7.23 1.71
C TYR A 376 -28.71 -8.31 0.90
N PHE A 377 -28.76 -9.57 1.32
CA PHE A 377 -28.17 -10.68 0.57
C PHE A 377 -28.83 -10.90 -0.78
N ASP A 378 -30.15 -10.74 -0.87
CA ASP A 378 -30.85 -10.86 -2.14
C ASP A 378 -30.44 -9.76 -3.11
N ASP A 379 -30.35 -8.52 -2.64
CA ASP A 379 -29.95 -7.36 -3.45
C ASP A 379 -28.51 -7.52 -3.97
N VAL A 380 -27.56 -7.91 -3.11
CA VAL A 380 -26.17 -8.18 -3.49
C VAL A 380 -26.10 -9.31 -4.52
N ARG A 381 -26.78 -10.43 -4.26
CA ARG A 381 -26.80 -11.60 -5.14
C ARG A 381 -27.37 -11.24 -6.51
N GLU A 382 -28.51 -10.54 -6.53
CA GLU A 382 -29.16 -10.15 -7.79
C GLU A 382 -28.22 -9.27 -8.64
N GLN A 383 -27.56 -8.28 -8.03
CA GLN A 383 -26.64 -7.39 -8.71
C GLN A 383 -25.41 -8.15 -9.26
N MET A 384 -24.81 -9.05 -8.48
CA MET A 384 -23.67 -9.85 -8.91
C MET A 384 -24.03 -10.84 -10.03
N VAL A 385 -25.19 -11.49 -9.92
CA VAL A 385 -25.67 -12.44 -10.95
C VAL A 385 -25.96 -11.75 -12.28
N ARG A 386 -26.48 -10.51 -12.27
CA ARG A 386 -26.68 -9.72 -13.49
C ARG A 386 -25.38 -9.48 -14.27
N GLU A 387 -24.25 -9.37 -13.54
CA GLU A 387 -22.91 -9.19 -14.12
C GLU A 387 -22.17 -10.54 -14.39
N GLY A 388 -22.93 -11.63 -14.39
CA GLY A 388 -22.43 -12.95 -14.79
C GLY A 388 -21.72 -13.73 -13.69
N TRP A 389 -21.85 -13.35 -12.43
CA TRP A 389 -21.30 -14.10 -11.30
C TRP A 389 -22.23 -15.23 -10.84
N VAL A 390 -21.64 -16.36 -10.47
CA VAL A 390 -22.32 -17.45 -9.78
C VAL A 390 -22.15 -17.25 -8.28
N VAL A 391 -23.24 -17.03 -7.56
CA VAL A 391 -23.20 -16.66 -6.14
C VAL A 391 -23.86 -17.73 -5.28
N TYR A 392 -23.06 -18.36 -4.41
CA TYR A 392 -23.51 -19.32 -3.41
C TYR A 392 -23.59 -18.61 -2.04
N LEU A 393 -24.79 -18.37 -1.54
CA LEU A 393 -24.99 -17.84 -0.20
C LEU A 393 -24.62 -18.90 0.83
N ARG A 394 -23.66 -18.58 1.69
CA ARG A 394 -23.13 -19.45 2.77
C ARG A 394 -23.26 -18.80 4.16
N ALA A 395 -23.88 -17.63 4.24
CA ALA A 395 -24.13 -16.96 5.51
C ALA A 395 -25.04 -17.83 6.41
N GLU A 396 -24.65 -17.90 7.68
CA GLU A 396 -25.46 -18.61 8.68
C GLU A 396 -26.58 -17.70 9.22
N LEU A 397 -27.73 -18.32 9.52
CA LEU A 397 -28.87 -17.62 10.11
C LEU A 397 -28.62 -17.23 11.58
N HIS A 398 -27.70 -17.93 12.24
CA HIS A 398 -27.33 -17.70 13.64
C HIS A 398 -25.96 -17.06 13.71
N GLU A 399 -25.86 -16.03 14.50
CA GLU A 399 -24.58 -15.36 14.75
C GLU A 399 -23.82 -16.11 15.85
N ALA A 400 -22.55 -16.40 15.59
CA ALA A 400 -21.67 -16.94 16.63
C ALA A 400 -21.47 -15.91 17.75
N SER A 401 -21.39 -16.36 18.99
CA SER A 401 -21.13 -15.44 20.10
C SER A 401 -19.78 -14.76 19.97
N HIS A 402 -19.67 -13.55 20.48
CA HIS A 402 -18.39 -12.84 20.50
C HIS A 402 -17.31 -13.62 21.27
N MET A 403 -17.69 -14.36 22.30
CA MET A 403 -16.79 -15.23 23.07
C MET A 403 -16.23 -16.34 22.18
N ASP A 404 -17.09 -17.01 21.39
CA ASP A 404 -16.65 -18.09 20.51
C ASP A 404 -15.69 -17.56 19.42
N LYS A 405 -16.02 -16.41 18.82
CA LYS A 405 -15.15 -15.71 17.87
C LYS A 405 -13.81 -15.33 18.50
N TYR A 406 -13.82 -14.79 19.73
CA TYR A 406 -12.60 -14.42 20.44
C TYR A 406 -11.71 -15.65 20.72
N GLN A 407 -12.28 -16.74 21.22
CA GLN A 407 -11.56 -17.98 21.50
C GLN A 407 -11.02 -18.63 20.20
N PHE A 408 -11.82 -18.62 19.15
CA PHE A 408 -11.39 -19.10 17.84
C PHE A 408 -10.16 -18.34 17.35
N TRP A 409 -10.22 -17.00 17.33
CA TRP A 409 -9.11 -16.17 16.87
C TRP A 409 -7.85 -16.34 17.74
N HIS A 410 -8.04 -16.45 19.05
CA HIS A 410 -6.91 -16.67 19.95
C HIS A 410 -6.16 -17.97 19.61
N LYS A 411 -6.87 -19.08 19.46
CA LYS A 411 -6.30 -20.37 19.08
C LYS A 411 -5.76 -20.39 17.66
N PHE A 412 -6.45 -19.76 16.74
CA PHE A 412 -6.06 -19.74 15.33
C PHE A 412 -4.77 -18.94 15.11
N LEU A 413 -4.67 -17.75 15.70
CA LEU A 413 -3.48 -16.92 15.58
C LEU A 413 -2.30 -17.44 16.42
N SER A 414 -2.53 -18.26 17.47
CA SER A 414 -1.45 -18.94 18.20
C SER A 414 -0.82 -20.09 17.42
N GLY A 415 -1.52 -20.60 16.38
CA GLY A 415 -1.09 -21.77 15.63
C GLY A 415 -1.55 -23.12 16.23
N ASP A 416 -2.54 -23.09 17.13
CA ASP A 416 -3.09 -24.32 17.76
C ASP A 416 -3.88 -25.18 16.76
N TYR A 417 -4.12 -24.67 15.55
CA TYR A 417 -4.78 -25.39 14.46
C TYR A 417 -3.84 -25.62 13.26
N PRO A 418 -2.86 -26.53 13.36
CA PRO A 418 -1.82 -26.70 12.34
C PRO A 418 -2.34 -27.18 10.98
N ASN A 419 -3.54 -27.75 10.93
CA ASN A 419 -4.16 -28.25 9.71
C ASN A 419 -4.99 -27.20 8.96
N LEU A 420 -5.28 -26.06 9.61
CA LEU A 420 -5.96 -24.96 8.93
C LEU A 420 -5.01 -24.18 8.02
N PRO A 421 -5.55 -23.57 6.94
CA PRO A 421 -4.76 -22.67 6.11
C PRO A 421 -4.30 -21.45 6.91
N ALA A 422 -3.10 -20.97 6.65
CA ALA A 422 -2.56 -19.80 7.34
C ALA A 422 -3.37 -18.53 7.00
N PHE A 423 -3.64 -17.73 8.03
CA PHE A 423 -4.27 -16.42 7.88
C PHE A 423 -3.24 -15.36 7.51
N ARG A 424 -3.50 -14.63 6.44
CA ARG A 424 -2.66 -13.51 6.03
C ARG A 424 -3.50 -12.37 5.46
N ILE A 425 -3.00 -11.16 5.51
CA ILE A 425 -3.65 -9.95 4.98
C ILE A 425 -2.71 -9.26 4.00
N ASN A 426 -3.21 -8.97 2.81
CA ASN A 426 -2.51 -8.19 1.81
C ASN A 426 -2.47 -6.71 2.22
N MET A 427 -1.30 -6.20 2.60
CA MET A 427 -1.15 -4.80 3.06
C MET A 427 -1.25 -3.77 1.93
N ASN A 428 -1.13 -4.17 0.67
CA ASN A 428 -1.31 -3.26 -0.45
C ASN A 428 -2.80 -3.01 -0.76
N ASN A 429 -3.64 -4.02 -0.55
CA ASN A 429 -5.03 -4.02 -0.99
C ASN A 429 -6.06 -4.16 0.15
N ALA A 430 -5.63 -4.52 1.36
CA ALA A 430 -6.49 -4.75 2.51
C ALA A 430 -5.90 -4.21 3.83
N MET A 431 -5.11 -3.13 3.76
CA MET A 431 -4.50 -2.49 4.93
C MET A 431 -5.54 -2.08 5.95
N GLU A 432 -6.68 -1.55 5.52
CA GLU A 432 -7.76 -1.11 6.41
C GLU A 432 -8.34 -2.28 7.21
N THR A 433 -8.35 -3.48 6.64
CA THR A 433 -8.76 -4.70 7.35
C THR A 433 -7.79 -5.04 8.49
N PHE A 434 -6.48 -4.99 8.21
CA PHE A 434 -5.47 -5.18 9.26
C PHE A 434 -5.63 -4.14 10.37
N VAL A 435 -5.75 -2.87 10.02
CA VAL A 435 -5.94 -1.77 10.97
C VAL A 435 -7.22 -1.95 11.80
N SER A 436 -8.30 -2.40 11.16
CA SER A 436 -9.57 -2.69 11.82
C SER A 436 -9.41 -3.79 12.88
N MET A 437 -8.76 -4.89 12.53
CA MET A 437 -8.52 -6.00 13.47
C MET A 437 -7.57 -5.59 14.59
N ASP A 438 -6.45 -4.96 14.28
CA ASP A 438 -5.44 -4.55 15.25
C ASP A 438 -5.96 -3.56 16.30
N ASN A 439 -6.93 -2.72 15.91
CA ASN A 439 -7.51 -1.71 16.80
C ASN A 439 -8.88 -2.09 17.35
N ALA A 440 -9.39 -3.29 17.07
CA ALA A 440 -10.67 -3.72 17.61
C ALA A 440 -10.58 -3.83 19.15
N PRO A 441 -11.25 -2.92 19.89
CA PRO A 441 -11.17 -2.93 21.35
C PRO A 441 -12.01 -4.09 21.89
N VAL A 442 -11.58 -4.67 23.02
CA VAL A 442 -12.33 -5.71 23.71
C VAL A 442 -12.84 -5.22 25.07
N LEU A 443 -14.04 -5.62 25.43
CA LEU A 443 -14.57 -5.51 26.79
C LEU A 443 -14.08 -6.72 27.58
N PRO A 444 -13.13 -6.57 28.52
CA PRO A 444 -12.40 -7.70 29.11
C PRO A 444 -13.29 -8.71 29.86
N GLN A 445 -14.41 -8.24 30.41
CA GLN A 445 -15.34 -9.11 31.16
C GLN A 445 -16.31 -9.88 30.28
N GLU A 446 -16.54 -9.40 29.05
CA GLU A 446 -17.54 -9.94 28.13
C GLU A 446 -16.91 -10.58 26.88
N PHE A 447 -15.60 -10.42 26.69
CA PHE A 447 -14.85 -10.87 25.51
C PHE A 447 -15.51 -10.50 24.19
N ARG A 448 -16.18 -9.35 24.15
CA ARG A 448 -16.81 -8.80 22.95
C ARG A 448 -16.09 -7.53 22.49
N LYS A 449 -16.21 -7.21 21.22
CA LYS A 449 -15.71 -5.95 20.69
C LYS A 449 -16.47 -4.77 21.33
N ASP A 450 -15.73 -3.75 21.77
CA ASP A 450 -16.32 -2.51 22.27
C ASP A 450 -16.69 -1.60 21.11
N LYS A 451 -17.97 -1.57 20.78
CA LYS A 451 -18.54 -0.70 19.75
C LYS A 451 -19.07 0.65 20.31
N SER A 452 -18.72 0.99 21.55
CA SER A 452 -19.22 2.23 22.20
C SER A 452 -18.80 3.50 21.48
N SER A 453 -17.63 3.50 20.83
CA SER A 453 -17.11 4.62 20.05
C SER A 453 -17.90 4.87 18.75
N GLU A 454 -18.52 3.86 18.16
CA GLU A 454 -19.34 3.97 16.93
C GLU A 454 -20.62 4.78 17.15
N ARG A 455 -21.11 4.83 18.38
CA ARG A 455 -22.36 5.51 18.76
C ARG A 455 -22.20 6.99 19.09
N LYS A 456 -20.97 7.49 19.21
CA LYS A 456 -20.69 8.89 19.59
C LYS A 456 -20.73 9.78 18.35
N LYS A 457 -21.71 10.70 18.29
CA LYS A 457 -21.94 11.61 17.14
C LYS A 457 -20.76 12.52 16.79
N ASP A 458 -19.88 12.83 17.74
CA ASP A 458 -18.77 13.79 17.59
C ASP A 458 -17.39 13.13 17.39
N GLN A 459 -17.32 11.81 17.34
CA GLN A 459 -16.08 11.09 16.99
C GLN A 459 -16.20 10.54 15.58
N PRO A 460 -15.11 10.62 14.76
CA PRO A 460 -15.09 9.93 13.49
C PRO A 460 -15.41 8.47 13.76
N ARG A 461 -16.48 7.96 13.11
CA ARG A 461 -16.89 6.58 13.26
C ARG A 461 -15.68 5.71 12.97
N TRP A 462 -15.35 4.86 13.89
CA TRP A 462 -14.28 3.91 13.73
C TRP A 462 -14.70 2.93 12.63
N LYS A 463 -14.19 3.12 11.43
CA LYS A 463 -14.22 2.10 10.36
C LYS A 463 -13.52 0.81 10.80
N ALA A 464 -12.98 0.84 12.01
CA ALA A 464 -12.13 -0.19 12.56
C ALA A 464 -12.88 -1.48 12.87
N THR A 465 -14.13 -1.46 13.34
CA THR A 465 -14.81 -2.70 13.73
C THR A 465 -15.54 -3.35 12.58
N ASP A 466 -16.10 -2.61 11.64
CA ASP A 466 -16.92 -3.13 10.56
C ASP A 466 -16.14 -4.12 9.65
N LEU A 467 -14.92 -3.77 9.24
CA LEU A 467 -14.08 -4.68 8.45
C LEU A 467 -13.66 -5.92 9.26
N SER A 468 -13.37 -5.76 10.55
CA SER A 468 -13.06 -6.89 11.41
C SER A 468 -14.26 -7.82 11.65
N ASP A 469 -15.49 -7.29 11.64
CA ASP A 469 -16.70 -8.11 11.73
C ASP A 469 -16.95 -8.88 10.44
N ALA A 470 -16.70 -8.28 9.27
CA ALA A 470 -16.74 -8.98 8.00
C ALA A 470 -15.71 -10.13 7.96
N VAL A 471 -14.49 -9.92 8.50
CA VAL A 471 -13.49 -10.98 8.64
C VAL A 471 -13.96 -12.08 9.58
N ASP A 472 -14.52 -11.74 10.75
CA ASP A 472 -15.05 -12.72 11.69
C ASP A 472 -16.12 -13.58 11.07
N ASN A 473 -17.06 -12.96 10.34
CA ASN A 473 -18.17 -13.67 9.69
C ASN A 473 -17.69 -14.61 8.57
N LEU A 474 -16.56 -14.34 7.94
CA LEU A 474 -15.95 -15.22 6.96
C LEU A 474 -15.16 -16.35 7.61
N TYR A 475 -14.14 -15.97 8.38
CA TYR A 475 -13.14 -16.93 8.87
C TYR A 475 -13.70 -17.89 9.89
N TYR A 476 -14.53 -17.40 10.82
CA TYR A 476 -15.18 -18.25 11.79
C TYR A 476 -16.00 -19.35 11.10
N TRP A 477 -16.86 -18.99 10.17
CA TRP A 477 -17.75 -19.97 9.52
C TRP A 477 -17.06 -20.87 8.49
N VAL A 478 -15.99 -20.42 7.85
CA VAL A 478 -15.21 -21.26 6.92
C VAL A 478 -14.32 -22.22 7.68
N LEU A 479 -13.57 -21.73 8.67
CA LEU A 479 -12.51 -22.49 9.32
C LEU A 479 -12.97 -23.27 10.54
N ASP A 480 -13.91 -22.75 11.33
CA ASP A 480 -14.48 -23.47 12.49
C ASP A 480 -15.14 -24.78 12.08
N ARG A 481 -15.80 -24.80 10.91
CA ARG A 481 -16.35 -26.03 10.34
C ARG A 481 -15.27 -27.08 9.99
N MET A 482 -14.05 -26.66 9.74
CA MET A 482 -12.92 -27.58 9.48
C MET A 482 -12.35 -28.15 10.76
N VAL A 483 -12.54 -27.49 11.90
CA VAL A 483 -12.08 -27.93 13.22
C VAL A 483 -13.05 -28.90 13.87
N GLY A 484 -14.35 -28.74 13.58
CA GLY A 484 -15.40 -29.61 14.12
C GLY A 484 -15.37 -31.03 13.52
N ASP A 485 -15.50 -32.06 14.33
CA ASP A 485 -15.46 -33.49 14.00
C ASP A 485 -16.53 -33.97 12.97
N HIS A 486 -17.14 -33.08 12.24
CA HIS A 486 -18.30 -33.34 11.37
C HIS A 486 -18.01 -33.30 9.86
N MET A 487 -16.77 -33.13 9.43
CA MET A 487 -16.42 -33.28 8.02
C MET A 487 -15.69 -34.61 7.77
N PRO A 488 -16.25 -35.56 7.01
CA PRO A 488 -15.51 -36.70 6.49
C PRO A 488 -14.35 -36.19 5.66
N SER A 489 -13.19 -36.82 5.76
CA SER A 489 -11.92 -36.45 5.13
C SER A 489 -11.96 -36.29 3.60
N ASN A 490 -13.06 -36.63 2.96
CA ASN A 490 -13.29 -36.50 1.52
C ASN A 490 -14.10 -35.26 1.10
N ASP A 491 -14.71 -34.51 2.04
CA ASP A 491 -15.52 -33.33 1.74
C ASP A 491 -14.76 -31.99 1.94
N MET A 492 -13.44 -32.04 2.05
CA MET A 492 -12.59 -30.82 1.98
C MET A 492 -12.58 -30.18 0.58
N MET A 493 -13.20 -30.78 -0.40
CA MET A 493 -13.64 -30.06 -1.57
C MET A 493 -14.98 -29.45 -1.21
N PHE A 494 -15.05 -28.13 -1.10
CA PHE A 494 -16.27 -27.38 -1.14
C PHE A 494 -16.95 -27.62 -2.50
N LEU A 495 -17.50 -28.81 -2.66
CA LEU A 495 -18.34 -29.10 -3.81
C LEU A 495 -19.58 -28.24 -3.69
N PRO A 496 -20.02 -27.58 -4.76
CA PRO A 496 -21.31 -26.93 -4.79
C PRO A 496 -22.35 -28.00 -4.46
N GLY A 497 -23.01 -27.85 -3.30
CA GLY A 497 -24.15 -28.68 -2.97
C GLY A 497 -25.16 -28.58 -4.09
N ARG A 498 -25.66 -29.72 -4.53
CA ARG A 498 -26.77 -29.86 -5.48
C ARG A 498 -28.00 -29.08 -5.04
#